data_9bd96a474dffff5d46967a82c8865547
#
_entry.id   9bd96a474dffff5d46967a82c8865547
#
_cell.length_a   1.000
_cell.length_b   1.000
_cell.length_c   1.000
_cell.angle_alpha   90.00
_cell.angle_beta   90.00
_cell.angle_gamma   90.00
#
_symmetry.space_group_name_H-M   'P 1'
#
loop_
_entity.id
_entity.type
_entity.pdbx_description
1 polymer ?
#
loop_
_entity_poly.entity_id
_entity_poly.type
_entity_poly.pdbx_seq_one_letter_code
_entity_poly.pdbx_strand_id
1 'polypeptide(L)'
;MANTGEKPKIVTDEDWKQQARNEKEKMKAVPDAEATGPGGLPPADFTTHVESIMIQILYCLGAIKDPGGQEVPVNLDLAKHHIDILQMLDEKTKDNLTEEEAKLLSVRLHEARMQFVACAQSGV
;
A
#
# COMPACT_ATOMS: atom_id res chain seq x y z
N MET A 1 -10.09 -38.12 12.15
CA MET A 1 -9.75 -38.08 11.82
C MET A 1 -9.27 -37.48 11.65
N ALA A 2 -9.12 -37.65 11.69
CA ALA A 2 -8.65 -37.23 11.44
C ALA A 2 -8.27 -36.65 11.04
N ASN A 3 -8.32 -36.92 11.01
CA ASN A 3 -7.98 -36.54 10.49
C ASN A 3 -7.68 -36.04 10.00
N THR A 4 -7.90 -36.22 9.89
CA THR A 4 -7.57 -36.03 9.35
C THR A 4 -7.31 -35.45 9.02
N GLY A 5 -7.48 -35.66 8.86
CA GLY A 5 -7.12 -35.34 8.53
C GLY A 5 -6.96 -34.50 8.80
N GLU A 6 -7.36 -34.56 9.33
CA GLU A 6 -7.10 -34.00 9.72
C GLU A 6 -6.30 -33.42 10.20
N LYS A 7 -6.20 -33.75 9.89
CA LYS A 7 -5.03 -33.29 10.32
C LYS A 7 -4.74 -31.91 9.91
N PRO A 8 -4.18 -31.09 10.77
CA PRO A 8 -3.87 -29.75 10.36
C PRO A 8 -2.96 -29.83 9.19
N LYS A 9 -3.30 -29.09 8.23
CA LYS A 9 -2.57 -29.12 7.11
C LYS A 9 -1.36 -28.37 7.28
N ILE A 10 -0.24 -28.95 7.06
CA ILE A 10 1.00 -28.24 6.97
C ILE A 10 1.11 -27.74 5.57
N VAL A 11 1.08 -26.46 5.41
CA VAL A 11 1.14 -25.88 4.07
C VAL A 11 2.58 -25.89 3.62
N THR A 12 2.85 -26.67 2.60
CA THR A 12 4.19 -26.72 2.03
C THR A 12 4.42 -25.53 1.13
N ASP A 13 5.67 -25.29 0.76
CA ASP A 13 6.00 -24.25 -0.16
C ASP A 13 5.26 -24.41 -1.49
N GLU A 14 5.12 -25.63 -1.93
CA GLU A 14 4.44 -25.88 -3.19
C GLU A 14 2.96 -25.57 -3.10
N ASP A 15 2.34 -25.95 -2.00
CA ASP A 15 0.92 -25.66 -1.81
C ASP A 15 0.68 -24.17 -1.79
N TRP A 16 1.52 -23.45 -1.10
CA TRP A 16 1.38 -22.02 -0.99
C TRP A 16 1.57 -21.35 -2.35
N LYS A 17 2.56 -21.81 -3.10
CA LYS A 17 2.83 -21.21 -4.41
C LYS A 17 1.71 -21.52 -5.39
N GLN A 18 1.16 -22.70 -5.32
CA GLN A 18 0.08 -23.06 -6.21
C GLN A 18 -1.17 -22.27 -5.91
N GLN A 19 -1.45 -22.07 -4.64
CA GLN A 19 -2.60 -21.29 -4.25
C GLN A 19 -2.43 -19.83 -4.70
N ALA A 20 -1.25 -19.28 -4.53
CA ALA A 20 -1.00 -17.91 -4.95
C ALA A 20 -1.14 -17.77 -6.46
N ARG A 21 -0.69 -18.79 -7.20
CA ARG A 21 -0.80 -18.77 -8.64
C ARG A 21 -2.25 -18.82 -9.10
N ASN A 22 -3.04 -19.67 -8.45
CA ASN A 22 -4.45 -19.78 -8.77
C ASN A 22 -5.18 -18.49 -8.52
N GLU A 23 -4.89 -17.84 -7.43
CA GLU A 23 -5.52 -16.56 -7.11
C GLU A 23 -5.12 -15.50 -8.09
N LYS A 24 -3.86 -15.54 -8.52
CA LYS A 24 -3.40 -14.58 -9.49
C LYS A 24 -4.10 -14.75 -10.83
N GLU A 25 -4.34 -15.98 -11.22
CA GLU A 25 -5.06 -16.23 -12.47
C GLU A 25 -6.50 -15.79 -12.38
N LYS A 26 -7.11 -15.97 -11.23
CA LYS A 26 -8.46 -15.50 -11.05
C LYS A 26 -8.55 -13.99 -11.21
N MET A 27 -7.58 -13.30 -10.66
CA MET A 27 -7.57 -11.84 -10.78
C MET A 27 -7.39 -11.40 -12.21
N LYS A 28 -6.60 -12.13 -12.97
CA LYS A 28 -6.43 -11.79 -14.37
C LYS A 28 -7.71 -12.02 -15.17
N ALA A 29 -8.48 -13.00 -14.77
CA ALA A 29 -9.69 -13.32 -15.49
C ALA A 29 -10.82 -12.33 -15.25
N VAL A 30 -10.68 -11.50 -14.24
CA VAL A 30 -11.69 -10.52 -13.91
C VAL A 30 -11.08 -9.13 -13.95
N PRO A 31 -11.08 -8.48 -15.09
CA PRO A 31 -10.37 -7.21 -15.23
C PRO A 31 -10.86 -6.13 -14.28
N ASP A 32 -12.13 -6.12 -13.97
CA ASP A 32 -12.69 -5.08 -13.11
C ASP A 32 -12.21 -5.24 -11.67
N ALA A 33 -11.67 -6.39 -11.33
CA ALA A 33 -11.15 -6.61 -9.99
C ALA A 33 -9.66 -6.35 -9.90
N GLU A 34 -9.11 -5.71 -10.91
CA GLU A 34 -7.67 -5.53 -10.97
C GLU A 34 -7.12 -4.79 -9.75
N ALA A 35 -7.93 -3.95 -9.15
CA ALA A 35 -7.48 -3.15 -8.02
C ALA A 35 -7.60 -3.88 -6.70
N THR A 36 -8.20 -5.06 -6.70
CA THR A 36 -8.39 -5.77 -5.44
C THR A 36 -7.94 -7.21 -5.59
N GLY A 37 -7.37 -7.73 -4.53
CA GLY A 37 -7.04 -9.14 -4.46
C GLY A 37 -8.07 -9.90 -3.67
N PRO A 38 -7.74 -11.11 -3.25
CA PRO A 38 -8.64 -11.91 -2.45
C PRO A 38 -9.02 -11.18 -1.18
N GLY A 39 -10.28 -11.22 -0.84
CA GLY A 39 -10.75 -10.54 0.35
C GLY A 39 -10.83 -9.04 0.18
N GLY A 40 -10.78 -8.53 -1.04
CA GLY A 40 -10.86 -7.11 -1.28
C GLY A 40 -9.55 -6.37 -1.14
N LEU A 41 -8.45 -7.09 -1.00
CA LEU A 41 -7.16 -6.45 -0.86
C LEU A 41 -6.60 -6.08 -2.22
N PRO A 42 -5.86 -4.98 -2.28
CA PRO A 42 -5.23 -4.58 -3.53
C PRO A 42 -4.06 -5.50 -3.88
N PRO A 43 -3.59 -5.47 -5.13
CA PRO A 43 -2.46 -6.29 -5.49
C PRO A 43 -1.22 -5.90 -4.72
N ALA A 44 -0.37 -6.88 -4.48
CA ALA A 44 0.86 -6.66 -3.72
C ALA A 44 1.98 -6.31 -4.68
N ASP A 45 1.99 -5.08 -5.16
CA ASP A 45 3.06 -4.61 -6.02
C ASP A 45 3.61 -3.30 -5.48
N PHE A 46 4.68 -2.83 -6.09
CA PHE A 46 5.36 -1.64 -5.58
C PHE A 46 4.47 -0.41 -5.68
N THR A 47 3.78 -0.26 -6.78
CA THR A 47 2.90 0.89 -6.99
C THR A 47 1.83 0.95 -5.92
N THR A 48 1.18 -0.18 -5.66
CA THR A 48 0.13 -0.23 -4.65
C THR A 48 0.69 0.09 -3.27
N HIS A 49 1.89 -0.38 -2.98
CA HIS A 49 2.49 -0.10 -1.69
C HIS A 49 2.77 1.39 -1.51
N VAL A 50 3.31 2.03 -2.54
CA VAL A 50 3.57 3.46 -2.50
C VAL A 50 2.26 4.23 -2.32
N GLU A 51 1.22 3.83 -3.04
CA GLU A 51 -0.06 4.50 -2.90
C GLU A 51 -0.64 4.33 -1.50
N SER A 52 -0.44 3.18 -0.89
CA SER A 52 -0.94 2.98 0.46
C SER A 52 -0.24 3.88 1.46
N ILE A 53 1.05 4.09 1.28
CA ILE A 53 1.77 5.02 2.13
C ILE A 53 1.27 6.45 1.91
N MET A 54 1.00 6.79 0.65
CA MET A 54 0.47 8.12 0.34
C MET A 54 -0.87 8.34 1.02
N ILE A 55 -1.73 7.34 1.01
CA ILE A 55 -3.01 7.44 1.69
C ILE A 55 -2.82 7.67 3.18
N GLN A 56 -1.88 6.99 3.79
CA GLN A 56 -1.60 7.18 5.20
C GLN A 56 -1.11 8.61 5.47
N ILE A 57 -0.30 9.14 4.58
CA ILE A 57 0.17 10.52 4.73
C ILE A 57 -1.02 11.48 4.66
N LEU A 58 -1.88 11.30 3.67
CA LEU A 58 -3.03 12.17 3.52
C LEU A 58 -3.97 12.08 4.72
N TYR A 59 -4.10 10.86 5.25
CA TYR A 59 -4.92 10.66 6.44
C TYR A 59 -4.33 11.44 7.62
N CYS A 60 -3.01 11.37 7.79
CA CYS A 60 -2.35 12.08 8.88
C CYS A 60 -2.44 13.58 8.71
N LEU A 61 -2.55 14.05 7.50
CA LEU A 61 -2.65 15.48 7.22
C LEU A 61 -4.10 15.98 7.24
N GLY A 62 -5.04 15.10 7.49
CA GLY A 62 -6.44 15.49 7.53
C GLY A 62 -7.07 15.70 6.17
N ALA A 63 -6.39 15.27 5.11
CA ALA A 63 -6.92 15.43 3.76
C ALA A 63 -7.94 14.38 3.40
N ILE A 64 -7.97 13.28 4.13
CA ILE A 64 -8.92 12.19 3.92
C ILE A 64 -9.68 12.00 5.21
N LYS A 65 -11.00 11.96 5.10
CA LYS A 65 -11.81 11.78 6.29
C LYS A 65 -11.96 10.32 6.64
N ASP A 66 -12.19 10.08 7.91
CA ASP A 66 -12.47 8.74 8.38
C ASP A 66 -13.71 8.19 7.67
N PRO A 67 -13.74 6.90 7.37
CA PRO A 67 -14.92 6.32 6.71
C PRO A 67 -16.22 6.55 7.46
N GLY A 68 -16.16 6.73 8.78
CA GLY A 68 -17.35 7.04 9.55
C GLY A 68 -17.76 8.48 9.51
N GLY A 69 -17.06 9.30 8.75
CA GLY A 69 -17.39 10.70 8.62
C GLY A 69 -16.82 11.58 9.72
N GLN A 70 -16.05 11.02 10.63
CA GLN A 70 -15.45 11.80 11.69
C GLN A 70 -14.19 12.49 11.18
N GLU A 71 -13.90 13.63 11.77
CA GLU A 71 -12.68 14.31 11.44
C GLU A 71 -11.50 13.63 12.08
N VAL A 72 -10.42 13.51 11.31
CA VAL A 72 -9.20 12.88 11.77
C VAL A 72 -8.27 13.98 12.25
N PRO A 73 -7.75 13.89 13.49
CA PRO A 73 -6.81 14.91 13.93
C PRO A 73 -5.54 14.86 13.10
N VAL A 74 -5.02 16.04 12.83
CA VAL A 74 -3.80 16.16 12.07
C VAL A 74 -2.63 15.70 12.93
N ASN A 75 -1.77 14.88 12.35
CA ASN A 75 -0.58 14.39 13.03
C ASN A 75 0.62 14.62 12.11
N LEU A 76 1.23 15.77 12.23
CA LEU A 76 2.33 16.14 11.36
C LEU A 76 3.56 15.27 11.58
N ASP A 77 3.81 14.86 12.82
CA ASP A 77 4.97 14.02 13.10
C ASP A 77 4.84 12.67 12.41
N LEU A 78 3.66 12.08 12.46
CA LEU A 78 3.46 10.80 11.80
C LEU A 78 3.47 10.95 10.29
N ALA A 79 2.93 12.04 9.78
CA ALA A 79 2.98 12.31 8.35
C ALA A 79 4.43 12.43 7.89
N LYS A 80 5.24 13.14 8.66
CA LYS A 80 6.65 13.27 8.29
C LYS A 80 7.35 11.92 8.33
N HIS A 81 6.99 11.08 9.29
CA HIS A 81 7.58 9.75 9.37
C HIS A 81 7.28 8.95 8.10
N HIS A 82 6.04 9.00 7.63
CA HIS A 82 5.69 8.28 6.41
C HIS A 82 6.36 8.87 5.17
N ILE A 83 6.54 10.19 5.16
CA ILE A 83 7.27 10.82 4.06
C ILE A 83 8.72 10.36 4.06
N ASP A 84 9.31 10.27 5.25
CA ASP A 84 10.67 9.77 5.37
C ASP A 84 10.76 8.32 4.90
N ILE A 85 9.72 7.53 5.14
CA ILE A 85 9.67 6.15 4.64
C ILE A 85 9.68 6.15 3.11
N LEU A 86 8.90 7.03 2.49
CA LEU A 86 8.91 7.13 1.03
C LEU A 86 10.29 7.51 0.52
N GLN A 87 10.94 8.44 1.19
CA GLN A 87 12.28 8.84 0.77
C GLN A 87 13.27 7.70 0.96
N MET A 88 13.16 6.96 2.03
CA MET A 88 14.00 5.80 2.25
C MET A 88 13.79 4.77 1.14
N LEU A 89 12.54 4.55 0.75
CA LEU A 89 12.26 3.63 -0.34
C LEU A 89 12.89 4.11 -1.64
N ASP A 90 12.84 5.40 -1.90
CA ASP A 90 13.44 5.96 -3.10
C ASP A 90 14.93 5.65 -3.15
N GLU A 91 15.59 5.79 -2.02
CA GLU A 91 17.03 5.54 -1.96
C GLU A 91 17.38 4.06 -2.03
N LYS A 92 16.60 3.24 -1.34
CA LYS A 92 16.91 1.82 -1.25
C LYS A 92 16.55 1.04 -2.51
N THR A 93 15.62 1.56 -3.31
CA THR A 93 15.21 0.88 -4.53
C THR A 93 15.81 1.52 -5.77
N LYS A 94 16.70 2.44 -5.61
CA LYS A 94 17.31 3.12 -6.74
C LYS A 94 17.93 2.12 -7.70
N ASP A 95 17.67 2.33 -8.98
CA ASP A 95 18.17 1.44 -10.04
C ASP A 95 17.53 0.06 -10.02
N ASN A 96 16.51 -0.12 -9.20
CA ASN A 96 15.84 -1.41 -9.11
C ASN A 96 14.35 -1.31 -9.42
N LEU A 97 13.92 -0.18 -9.96
CA LEU A 97 12.53 0.07 -10.30
C LEU A 97 12.37 0.21 -11.80
N THR A 98 11.18 -0.12 -12.28
CA THR A 98 10.86 0.23 -13.66
C THR A 98 10.77 1.75 -13.75
N GLU A 99 10.80 2.27 -14.98
CA GLU A 99 10.68 3.70 -15.17
C GLU A 99 9.37 4.22 -14.61
N GLU A 100 8.31 3.47 -14.77
CA GLU A 100 7.00 3.87 -14.25
C GLU A 100 6.98 3.88 -12.74
N GLU A 101 7.58 2.88 -12.12
CA GLU A 101 7.63 2.83 -10.67
C GLU A 101 8.47 3.97 -10.11
N ALA A 102 9.59 4.25 -10.73
CA ALA A 102 10.46 5.33 -10.27
C ALA A 102 9.76 6.69 -10.42
N LYS A 103 9.05 6.87 -11.53
CA LYS A 103 8.34 8.11 -11.75
C LYS A 103 7.21 8.28 -10.75
N LEU A 104 6.46 7.22 -10.52
CA LEU A 104 5.37 7.29 -9.55
C LEU A 104 5.89 7.64 -8.18
N LEU A 105 6.96 6.99 -7.74
CA LEU A 105 7.51 7.26 -6.42
C LEU A 105 7.96 8.71 -6.32
N SER A 106 8.62 9.22 -7.35
CA SER A 106 9.08 10.61 -7.35
C SER A 106 7.91 11.59 -7.27
N VAL A 107 6.87 11.33 -8.05
CA VAL A 107 5.69 12.20 -8.06
C VAL A 107 4.99 12.17 -6.71
N ARG A 108 4.81 10.98 -6.16
CA ARG A 108 4.12 10.87 -4.87
C ARG A 108 4.92 11.49 -3.75
N LEU A 109 6.23 11.33 -3.78
CA LEU A 109 7.08 11.93 -2.76
C LEU A 109 6.98 13.46 -2.82
N HIS A 110 6.98 14.00 -4.04
CA HIS A 110 6.84 15.44 -4.21
C HIS A 110 5.47 15.92 -3.70
N GLU A 111 4.41 15.21 -4.08
CA GLU A 111 3.07 15.58 -3.63
C GLU A 111 2.94 15.51 -2.13
N ALA A 112 3.52 14.48 -1.52
CA ALA A 112 3.44 14.35 -0.09
C ALA A 112 4.13 15.51 0.61
N ARG A 113 5.27 15.93 0.10
CA ARG A 113 5.99 17.05 0.68
C ARG A 113 5.20 18.35 0.54
N MET A 114 4.59 18.55 -0.62
CA MET A 114 3.81 19.75 -0.84
C MET A 114 2.59 19.78 0.08
N GLN A 115 1.92 18.64 0.23
CA GLN A 115 0.77 18.59 1.12
C GLN A 115 1.19 18.82 2.57
N PHE A 116 2.33 18.28 2.96
CA PHE A 116 2.83 18.47 4.31
C PHE A 116 3.10 19.95 4.58
N VAL A 117 3.78 20.60 3.66
CA VAL A 117 4.11 22.02 3.82
C VAL A 117 2.84 22.85 3.87
N ALA A 118 1.88 22.57 3.00
CA ALA A 118 0.63 23.31 2.99
C ALA A 118 -0.10 23.15 4.32
N CYS A 119 -0.12 21.95 4.85
CA CYS A 119 -0.80 21.70 6.11
C CYS A 119 -0.09 22.40 7.26
N ALA A 120 1.24 22.33 7.27
CA ALA A 120 2.01 22.96 8.32
C ALA A 120 1.86 24.48 8.31
N GLN A 121 1.78 25.05 7.11
CA GLN A 121 1.65 26.51 6.99
C GLN A 121 0.26 26.98 7.34
N SER A 122 -0.74 26.13 7.26
CA SER A 122 -2.09 26.55 7.59
C SER A 122 -2.31 26.70 9.10
N GLY A 123 -1.31 26.37 9.90
CA GLY A 123 -1.43 26.54 11.33
C GLY A 123 -2.19 25.44 12.03
N VAL A 124 -2.34 24.34 11.39
CA VAL A 124 -3.06 23.22 11.95
C VAL A 124 -2.19 22.44 12.90
#